data_38d35c61cc0d2b0a8d0f79d8370d6f7b
#
_entry.id   38d35c61cc0d2b0a8d0f79d8370d6f7b
#
_cell.length_a   1.000
_cell.length_b   1.000
_cell.length_c   1.000
_cell.angle_alpha   90.00
_cell.angle_beta   90.00
_cell.angle_gamma   90.00
#
_symmetry.space_group_name_H-M   'P 1'
#
loop_
_entity.id
_entity.type
_entity.pdbx_description
1 polymer ?
#
loop_
_entity_poly.entity_id
_entity_poly.type
_entity_poly.pdbx_seq_one_letter_code
_entity_poly.pdbx_strand_id
1 'polypeptide(L)'
;MDYLASIGLAAVERERIDEPTQANLQAAIDRWTARVVDRENPYPVDGLVVVYDDTDYAQTGSVTGHHATRAGLAFKWQDEEAETELDHVEWSCAVSAISPVAVFNPVMLEGTTVRRANLCNISECERLGIGGKGTELVVVKANKIIPKVVRVARKEGEFLPPAHCPVCGARTAIAESESGTRKLVCTNPECPARTLARFVRFVSKEGLDIDGLGGET
;
A
#
# COMPACT_ATOMS: atom_id res chain seq x y z
N MET A 1 3.03 18.90 25.30
CA MET A 1 3.67 19.37 24.05
C MET A 1 4.57 20.57 24.31
N ASP A 2 4.15 21.54 25.11
CA ASP A 2 5.01 22.68 25.48
C ASP A 2 6.27 22.23 26.26
N TYR A 3 6.16 21.13 27.00
CA TYR A 3 7.30 20.49 27.65
C TYR A 3 8.35 20.01 26.64
N LEU A 4 7.92 19.39 25.51
CA LEU A 4 8.87 18.95 24.47
C LEU A 4 9.64 20.12 23.86
N ALA A 5 8.94 21.22 23.58
CA ALA A 5 9.58 22.45 23.09
C ALA A 5 10.55 23.03 24.13
N SER A 6 10.22 22.98 25.43
CA SER A 6 11.07 23.49 26.50
C SER A 6 12.39 22.73 26.68
N ILE A 7 12.44 21.46 26.24
CA ILE A 7 13.65 20.61 26.25
C ILE A 7 14.31 20.52 24.88
N GLY A 8 13.93 21.39 23.92
CA GLY A 8 14.55 21.49 22.60
C GLY A 8 14.12 20.42 21.58
N LEU A 9 13.04 19.67 21.84
CA LEU A 9 12.49 18.73 20.89
C LEU A 9 11.44 19.39 20.00
N ALA A 10 11.59 19.21 18.69
CA ALA A 10 10.58 19.63 17.73
C ALA A 10 9.33 18.74 17.85
N ALA A 11 8.16 19.35 17.94
CA ALA A 11 6.87 18.67 17.92
C ALA A 11 6.13 19.03 16.64
N VAL A 12 5.31 18.11 16.14
CA VAL A 12 4.42 18.39 15.01
C VAL A 12 3.45 19.51 15.37
N GLU A 13 3.12 20.33 14.38
CA GLU A 13 2.14 21.37 14.57
C GLU A 13 0.76 20.78 14.93
N ARG A 14 0.00 21.52 15.74
CA ARG A 14 -1.31 21.11 16.23
C ARG A 14 -2.24 22.29 16.34
N GLU A 15 -3.51 22.01 16.31
CA GLU A 15 -4.57 22.95 16.59
C GLU A 15 -5.53 22.33 17.61
N ARG A 16 -5.96 23.09 18.62
CA ARG A 16 -6.97 22.67 19.58
C ARG A 16 -8.33 23.19 19.15
N ILE A 17 -9.34 22.33 19.20
CA ILE A 17 -10.73 22.63 18.89
C ILE A 17 -11.52 22.51 20.20
N ASP A 18 -11.85 23.64 20.84
CA ASP A 18 -12.53 23.67 22.14
C ASP A 18 -13.98 23.18 22.03
N GLU A 19 -14.65 23.44 20.92
CA GLU A 19 -16.00 22.96 20.61
C GLU A 19 -15.98 22.02 19.42
N PRO A 20 -15.89 20.70 19.61
CA PRO A 20 -15.74 19.73 18.52
C PRO A 20 -17.05 19.45 17.78
N THR A 21 -17.69 20.48 17.23
CA THR A 21 -18.83 20.36 16.32
C THR A 21 -18.35 19.92 14.93
N GLN A 22 -19.25 19.33 14.15
CA GLN A 22 -18.94 18.97 12.75
C GLN A 22 -18.43 20.17 11.95
N ALA A 23 -19.01 21.34 12.14
CA ALA A 23 -18.62 22.58 11.45
C ALA A 23 -17.19 23.01 11.83
N ASN A 24 -16.84 22.98 13.12
CA ASN A 24 -15.52 23.39 13.59
C ASN A 24 -14.44 22.38 13.18
N LEU A 25 -14.75 21.08 13.19
CA LEU A 25 -13.87 20.04 12.67
C LEU A 25 -13.63 20.23 11.15
N GLN A 26 -14.68 20.45 10.37
CA GLN A 26 -14.54 20.69 8.93
C GLN A 26 -13.72 21.94 8.65
N ALA A 27 -13.97 23.04 9.36
CA ALA A 27 -13.19 24.27 9.22
C ALA A 27 -11.70 24.08 9.56
N ALA A 28 -11.36 23.24 10.54
CA ALA A 28 -9.98 22.90 10.85
C ALA A 28 -9.35 22.06 9.71
N ILE A 29 -10.06 21.07 9.22
CA ILE A 29 -9.61 20.26 8.06
C ILE A 29 -9.34 21.14 6.85
N ASP A 30 -10.24 22.09 6.55
CA ASP A 30 -10.11 22.99 5.41
C ASP A 30 -8.87 23.90 5.55
N ARG A 31 -8.62 24.45 6.74
CA ARG A 31 -7.41 25.25 7.02
C ARG A 31 -6.13 24.44 6.83
N TRP A 32 -6.08 23.23 7.36
CA TRP A 32 -4.92 22.35 7.21
C TRP A 32 -4.73 21.89 5.77
N THR A 33 -5.84 21.64 5.05
CA THR A 33 -5.80 21.30 3.62
C THR A 33 -5.16 22.43 2.82
N ALA A 34 -5.58 23.68 3.03
CA ALA A 34 -5.00 24.83 2.36
C ALA A 34 -3.49 24.93 2.62
N ARG A 35 -3.03 24.80 3.87
CA ARG A 35 -1.61 24.83 4.22
C ARG A 35 -0.78 23.73 3.56
N VAL A 36 -1.35 22.53 3.40
CA VAL A 36 -0.66 21.41 2.72
C VAL A 36 -0.59 21.66 1.22
N VAL A 37 -1.68 22.14 0.60
CA VAL A 37 -1.72 22.48 -0.84
C VAL A 37 -0.75 23.60 -1.16
N ASP A 38 -0.70 24.64 -0.34
CA ASP A 38 0.17 25.81 -0.52
C ASP A 38 1.63 25.54 -0.13
N ARG A 39 1.95 24.31 0.30
CA ARG A 39 3.29 23.88 0.75
C ARG A 39 3.84 24.71 1.92
N GLU A 40 2.98 25.25 2.74
CA GLU A 40 3.39 25.96 3.96
C GLU A 40 3.84 25.00 5.06
N ASN A 41 3.40 23.72 4.98
CA ASN A 41 3.88 22.69 5.89
C ASN A 41 5.26 22.17 5.43
N PRO A 42 6.31 22.23 6.26
CA PRO A 42 7.66 21.79 5.90
C PRO A 42 7.81 20.27 5.75
N TYR A 43 6.82 19.51 6.24
CA TYR A 43 6.86 18.03 6.22
C TYR A 43 5.89 17.45 5.19
N PRO A 44 6.27 16.38 4.46
CA PRO A 44 5.32 15.61 3.67
C PRO A 44 4.33 14.93 4.63
N VAL A 45 3.04 15.21 4.46
CA VAL A 45 1.96 14.64 5.27
C VAL A 45 0.89 14.04 4.37
N ASP A 46 0.28 12.93 4.81
CA ASP A 46 -0.78 12.21 4.09
C ASP A 46 -2.16 12.38 4.75
N GLY A 47 -2.21 13.03 5.91
CA GLY A 47 -3.45 13.20 6.66
C GLY A 47 -3.30 13.97 7.95
N LEU A 48 -4.39 14.06 8.69
CA LEU A 48 -4.48 14.63 10.01
C LEU A 48 -4.87 13.55 11.03
N VAL A 49 -4.36 13.65 12.23
CA VAL A 49 -4.80 12.79 13.35
C VAL A 49 -5.57 13.66 14.33
N VAL A 50 -6.84 13.35 14.50
CA VAL A 50 -7.73 14.01 15.45
C VAL A 50 -7.80 13.15 16.71
N VAL A 51 -7.36 13.67 17.83
CA VAL A 51 -7.34 12.95 19.12
C VAL A 51 -8.06 13.74 20.20
N TYR A 52 -8.50 13.05 21.24
CA TYR A 52 -9.01 13.72 22.42
C TYR A 52 -7.86 14.43 23.16
N ASP A 53 -8.11 15.64 23.65
CA ASP A 53 -7.14 16.39 24.44
C ASP A 53 -6.98 15.78 25.84
N ASP A 54 -8.06 15.24 26.39
CA ASP A 54 -8.06 14.47 27.64
C ASP A 54 -7.58 13.03 27.36
N THR A 55 -6.37 12.73 27.80
CA THR A 55 -5.73 11.43 27.61
C THR A 55 -6.39 10.31 28.42
N ASP A 56 -6.96 10.62 29.58
CA ASP A 56 -7.64 9.63 30.41
C ASP A 56 -8.98 9.24 29.77
N TYR A 57 -9.70 10.22 29.25
CA TYR A 57 -10.90 9.96 28.45
C TYR A 57 -10.58 9.17 27.18
N ALA A 58 -9.50 9.51 26.47
CA ALA A 58 -9.06 8.81 25.28
C ALA A 58 -8.81 7.32 25.53
N GLN A 59 -8.29 6.95 26.70
CA GLN A 59 -8.04 5.55 27.07
C GLN A 59 -9.31 4.75 27.39
N THR A 60 -10.45 5.40 27.59
CA THR A 60 -11.75 4.71 27.81
C THR A 60 -12.32 4.12 26.50
N GLY A 61 -11.74 4.44 25.35
CA GLY A 61 -12.14 3.95 24.04
C GLY A 61 -12.00 2.43 23.89
N SER A 62 -12.73 1.85 22.93
CA SER A 62 -12.61 0.43 22.61
C SER A 62 -11.21 0.09 22.15
N VAL A 63 -10.71 -1.09 22.53
CA VAL A 63 -9.38 -1.59 22.13
C VAL A 63 -9.47 -2.22 20.74
N THR A 64 -8.49 -1.93 19.88
CA THR A 64 -8.34 -2.58 18.56
C THR A 64 -7.71 -3.96 18.70
N GLY A 65 -7.71 -4.76 17.63
CA GLY A 65 -7.02 -6.05 17.60
C GLY A 65 -5.49 -5.99 17.82
N HIS A 66 -4.91 -4.78 17.78
CA HIS A 66 -3.49 -4.52 18.09
C HIS A 66 -3.27 -3.96 19.50
N HIS A 67 -4.23 -4.14 20.40
CA HIS A 67 -4.19 -3.65 21.78
C HIS A 67 -4.03 -2.11 21.93
N ALA A 68 -4.28 -1.35 20.86
CA ALA A 68 -4.31 0.12 20.90
C ALA A 68 -5.74 0.62 21.13
N THR A 69 -5.90 1.60 22.03
CA THR A 69 -7.20 2.24 22.23
C THR A 69 -7.60 3.08 21.01
N ARG A 70 -8.89 3.15 20.72
CA ARG A 70 -9.43 4.08 19.71
C ARG A 70 -9.51 5.49 20.29
N ALA A 71 -8.35 6.07 20.55
CA ALA A 71 -8.21 7.39 21.16
C ALA A 71 -8.39 8.55 20.16
N GLY A 72 -8.59 8.24 18.88
CA GLY A 72 -8.73 9.26 17.84
C GLY A 72 -9.07 8.69 16.47
N LEU A 73 -9.17 9.60 15.51
CA LEU A 73 -9.50 9.31 14.12
C LEU A 73 -8.42 9.89 13.21
N ALA A 74 -8.06 9.15 12.16
CA ALA A 74 -7.23 9.67 11.09
C ALA A 74 -8.11 10.18 9.94
N PHE A 75 -7.92 11.44 9.57
CA PHE A 75 -8.42 11.99 8.33
C PHE A 75 -7.30 11.90 7.30
N LYS A 76 -7.59 11.35 6.13
CA LYS A 76 -6.64 11.27 5.01
C LYS A 76 -7.18 12.04 3.82
N TRP A 77 -6.31 12.82 3.17
CA TRP A 77 -6.65 13.42 1.89
C TRP A 77 -6.79 12.32 0.83
N GLN A 78 -7.57 12.64 -0.16
CA GLN A 78 -7.70 11.76 -1.33
C GLN A 78 -6.36 11.69 -2.06
N ASP A 79 -5.95 10.47 -2.40
CA ASP A 79 -4.73 10.26 -3.19
C ASP A 79 -4.90 10.87 -4.59
N GLU A 80 -3.81 11.40 -5.15
CA GLU A 80 -3.74 11.83 -6.54
C GLU A 80 -3.95 10.62 -7.46
N GLU A 81 -4.92 10.71 -8.39
CA GLU A 81 -5.17 9.68 -9.40
C GLU A 81 -4.51 10.04 -10.73
N ALA A 82 -3.94 9.07 -11.42
CA ALA A 82 -3.49 9.19 -12.80
C ALA A 82 -4.02 8.04 -13.65
N GLU A 83 -4.39 8.36 -14.88
CA GLU A 83 -4.78 7.37 -15.89
C GLU A 83 -3.58 6.94 -16.72
N THR A 84 -3.50 5.65 -17.02
CA THR A 84 -2.42 5.07 -17.80
C THR A 84 -2.87 3.80 -18.50
N GLU A 85 -2.10 3.33 -19.49
CA GLU A 85 -2.36 2.10 -20.20
C GLU A 85 -1.44 0.98 -19.74
N LEU A 86 -2.01 -0.20 -19.49
CA LEU A 86 -1.29 -1.43 -19.22
C LEU A 86 -0.48 -1.85 -20.46
N ASP A 87 0.82 -2.02 -20.30
CA ASP A 87 1.67 -2.61 -21.33
C ASP A 87 1.66 -4.13 -21.23
N HIS A 88 1.94 -4.67 -20.04
CA HIS A 88 1.87 -6.11 -19.77
C HIS A 88 1.79 -6.38 -18.26
N VAL A 89 1.52 -7.64 -17.92
CA VAL A 89 1.63 -8.12 -16.54
C VAL A 89 2.89 -8.95 -16.40
N GLU A 90 3.80 -8.52 -15.53
CA GLU A 90 4.95 -9.33 -15.12
C GLU A 90 4.56 -10.25 -13.95
N TRP A 91 5.28 -11.36 -13.83
CA TRP A 91 5.02 -12.36 -12.81
C TRP A 91 6.26 -12.60 -11.96
N SER A 92 6.17 -12.23 -10.71
CA SER A 92 7.26 -12.34 -9.72
C SER A 92 7.05 -13.56 -8.83
N CYS A 93 8.05 -14.43 -8.76
CA CYS A 93 8.01 -15.62 -7.91
C CYS A 93 8.41 -15.28 -6.47
N ALA A 94 7.55 -15.63 -5.51
CA ALA A 94 7.79 -15.55 -4.09
C ALA A 94 7.73 -16.94 -3.43
N VAL A 95 7.85 -17.00 -2.10
CA VAL A 95 7.89 -18.28 -1.34
C VAL A 95 6.68 -19.17 -1.64
N SER A 96 5.49 -18.60 -1.67
CA SER A 96 4.23 -19.35 -1.72
C SER A 96 3.36 -19.06 -2.94
N ALA A 97 3.73 -18.07 -3.76
CA ALA A 97 2.91 -17.65 -4.89
C ALA A 97 3.75 -17.00 -5.99
N ILE A 98 3.16 -16.92 -7.17
CA ILE A 98 3.62 -16.11 -8.29
C ILE A 98 2.69 -14.90 -8.34
N SER A 99 3.22 -13.72 -8.03
CA SER A 99 2.44 -12.49 -7.90
C SER A 99 2.45 -11.68 -9.18
N PRO A 100 1.28 -11.19 -9.65
CA PRO A 100 1.19 -10.32 -10.81
C PRO A 100 1.61 -8.89 -10.46
N VAL A 101 2.32 -8.25 -11.38
CA VAL A 101 2.73 -6.85 -11.30
C VAL A 101 2.31 -6.17 -12.61
N ALA A 102 1.47 -5.17 -12.54
CA ALA A 102 1.13 -4.34 -13.69
C ALA A 102 2.34 -3.50 -14.09
N VAL A 103 2.73 -3.58 -15.34
CA VAL A 103 3.68 -2.68 -16.00
C VAL A 103 2.89 -1.82 -16.97
N PHE A 104 2.99 -0.51 -16.84
CA PHE A 104 2.17 0.44 -17.59
C PHE A 104 2.98 1.64 -18.06
N ASN A 105 2.40 2.43 -18.96
CA ASN A 105 3.01 3.65 -19.45
C ASN A 105 3.35 4.57 -18.28
N PRO A 106 4.56 5.21 -18.29
CA PRO A 106 4.98 6.04 -17.16
C PRO A 106 4.01 7.19 -16.90
N VAL A 107 3.63 7.36 -15.65
CA VAL A 107 2.81 8.49 -15.18
C VAL A 107 3.45 9.21 -14.01
N MET A 108 3.20 10.49 -13.90
CA MET A 108 3.64 11.30 -12.76
C MET A 108 2.59 11.21 -11.66
N LEU A 109 3.01 10.82 -10.44
CA LEU A 109 2.18 10.78 -9.25
C LEU A 109 2.98 11.24 -8.04
N GLU A 110 2.46 12.17 -7.28
CA GLU A 110 3.11 12.72 -6.08
C GLU A 110 4.59 13.09 -6.35
N GLY A 111 4.85 13.77 -7.48
CA GLY A 111 6.16 14.26 -7.87
C GLY A 111 7.18 13.19 -8.31
N THR A 112 6.77 11.94 -8.50
CA THR A 112 7.66 10.87 -9.01
C THR A 112 7.01 10.12 -10.16
N THR A 113 7.86 9.59 -11.06
CA THR A 113 7.41 8.77 -12.18
C THR A 113 7.17 7.34 -11.72
N VAL A 114 5.95 6.85 -11.93
CA VAL A 114 5.51 5.48 -11.61
C VAL A 114 5.29 4.69 -12.90
N ARG A 115 5.68 3.43 -12.92
CA ARG A 115 5.55 2.51 -14.08
C ARG A 115 5.05 1.13 -13.71
N ARG A 116 4.98 0.81 -12.43
CA ARG A 116 4.69 -0.55 -11.92
C ARG A 116 3.83 -0.47 -10.69
N ALA A 117 2.87 -1.38 -10.59
CA ALA A 117 2.07 -1.56 -9.38
C ALA A 117 1.81 -3.04 -9.12
N ASN A 118 1.91 -3.45 -7.86
CA ASN A 118 1.62 -4.82 -7.46
C ASN A 118 0.11 -5.07 -7.54
N LEU A 119 -0.29 -6.15 -8.22
CA LEU A 119 -1.69 -6.62 -8.35
C LEU A 119 -2.02 -7.71 -7.32
N CYS A 120 -1.13 -7.98 -6.39
CA CYS A 120 -1.27 -8.91 -5.28
C CYS A 120 -1.47 -10.37 -5.69
N ASN A 121 -2.60 -10.73 -6.30
CA ASN A 121 -3.00 -12.10 -6.63
C ASN A 121 -4.05 -12.15 -7.73
N ILE A 122 -4.45 -13.38 -8.13
CA ILE A 122 -5.45 -13.61 -9.18
C ILE A 122 -6.82 -13.01 -8.79
N SER A 123 -7.28 -13.22 -7.56
CA SER A 123 -8.57 -12.67 -7.12
C SER A 123 -8.62 -11.14 -7.22
N GLU A 124 -7.53 -10.46 -6.91
CA GLU A 124 -7.48 -9.00 -7.03
C GLU A 124 -7.48 -8.54 -8.49
N CYS A 125 -6.78 -9.27 -9.39
CA CYS A 125 -6.83 -8.99 -10.83
C CYS A 125 -8.25 -9.17 -11.38
N GLU A 126 -8.95 -10.21 -10.96
CA GLU A 126 -10.34 -10.48 -11.34
C GLU A 126 -11.29 -9.41 -10.77
N ARG A 127 -11.13 -9.04 -9.50
CA ARG A 127 -11.93 -7.99 -8.84
C ARG A 127 -11.78 -6.64 -9.53
N LEU A 128 -10.56 -6.28 -9.93
CA LEU A 128 -10.29 -5.04 -10.66
C LEU A 128 -10.73 -5.10 -12.11
N GLY A 129 -10.93 -6.31 -12.66
CA GLY A 129 -11.24 -6.51 -14.07
C GLY A 129 -10.05 -6.28 -14.99
N ILE A 130 -8.83 -6.61 -14.52
CA ILE A 130 -7.61 -6.47 -15.33
C ILE A 130 -7.77 -7.21 -16.65
N GLY A 131 -7.37 -6.58 -17.74
CA GLY A 131 -7.36 -7.14 -19.07
C GLY A 131 -5.94 -7.42 -19.59
N GLY A 132 -5.80 -7.39 -20.91
CA GLY A 132 -4.54 -7.44 -21.63
C GLY A 132 -3.92 -6.07 -21.86
N LYS A 133 -2.93 -6.02 -22.76
CA LYS A 133 -2.27 -4.78 -23.22
C LYS A 133 -3.30 -3.77 -23.73
N GLY A 134 -3.12 -2.50 -23.38
CA GLY A 134 -4.02 -1.40 -23.74
C GLY A 134 -5.17 -1.19 -22.76
N THR A 135 -5.31 -2.04 -21.73
CA THR A 135 -6.28 -1.79 -20.62
C THR A 135 -5.97 -0.46 -19.93
N GLU A 136 -6.96 0.42 -19.84
CA GLU A 136 -6.83 1.70 -19.16
C GLU A 136 -6.97 1.52 -17.65
N LEU A 137 -5.93 1.87 -16.93
CA LEU A 137 -5.81 1.76 -15.48
C LEU A 137 -5.88 3.13 -14.84
N VAL A 138 -6.48 3.18 -13.66
CA VAL A 138 -6.34 4.33 -12.75
C VAL A 138 -5.46 3.91 -11.60
N VAL A 139 -4.38 4.66 -11.40
CA VAL A 139 -3.35 4.38 -10.42
C VAL A 139 -3.21 5.53 -9.43
N VAL A 140 -2.87 5.19 -8.19
CA VAL A 140 -2.56 6.12 -7.10
C VAL A 140 -1.25 5.73 -6.44
N LYS A 141 -0.73 6.60 -5.57
CA LYS A 141 0.29 6.20 -4.59
C LYS A 141 -0.33 6.12 -3.20
N ALA A 142 -0.72 4.93 -2.81
CA ALA A 142 -1.24 4.68 -1.46
C ALA A 142 -0.24 5.15 -0.40
N ASN A 143 -0.72 5.94 0.56
CA ASN A 143 0.10 6.62 1.57
C ASN A 143 1.23 7.46 0.96
N LYS A 144 1.05 8.01 -0.25
CA LYS A 144 2.03 8.78 -1.03
C LYS A 144 3.33 8.04 -1.37
N ILE A 145 3.38 6.73 -1.19
CA ILE A 145 4.59 5.90 -1.35
C ILE A 145 4.36 4.75 -2.32
N ILE A 146 3.32 3.93 -2.12
CA ILE A 146 3.17 2.63 -2.78
C ILE A 146 2.23 2.74 -3.98
N PRO A 147 2.71 2.51 -5.24
CA PRO A 147 1.85 2.48 -6.41
C PRO A 147 0.81 1.37 -6.31
N LYS A 148 -0.44 1.71 -6.60
CA LYS A 148 -1.58 0.80 -6.57
C LYS A 148 -2.54 1.09 -7.72
N VAL A 149 -3.01 0.03 -8.39
CA VAL A 149 -4.16 0.13 -9.31
C VAL A 149 -5.44 0.15 -8.47
N VAL A 150 -6.25 1.19 -8.61
CA VAL A 150 -7.50 1.34 -7.85
C VAL A 150 -8.71 0.90 -8.64
N ARG A 151 -8.69 1.08 -9.95
CA ARG A 151 -9.76 0.65 -10.87
C ARG A 151 -9.25 0.51 -12.30
N VAL A 152 -10.00 -0.22 -13.10
CA VAL A 152 -9.88 -0.27 -14.56
C VAL A 152 -10.93 0.68 -15.14
N ALA A 153 -10.49 1.65 -15.93
CA ALA A 153 -11.38 2.60 -16.62
C ALA A 153 -11.98 1.96 -17.87
N ARG A 154 -11.14 1.24 -18.66
CA ARG A 154 -11.56 0.49 -19.84
C ARG A 154 -10.72 -0.76 -20.00
N LYS A 155 -11.39 -1.90 -20.10
CA LYS A 155 -10.74 -3.20 -20.28
C LYS A 155 -10.49 -3.45 -21.76
N GLU A 156 -9.26 -3.89 -22.09
CA GLU A 156 -8.88 -4.41 -23.40
C GLU A 156 -8.33 -5.83 -23.24
N GLY A 157 -8.68 -6.70 -24.17
CA GLY A 157 -8.19 -8.09 -24.18
C GLY A 157 -8.52 -8.90 -22.92
N GLU A 158 -7.77 -9.96 -22.70
CA GLU A 158 -7.97 -10.88 -21.59
C GLU A 158 -6.77 -10.92 -20.67
N PHE A 159 -7.04 -11.09 -19.37
CA PHE A 159 -6.03 -11.37 -18.36
C PHE A 159 -5.73 -12.86 -18.36
N LEU A 160 -4.52 -13.23 -18.78
CA LEU A 160 -4.10 -14.62 -18.90
C LEU A 160 -2.91 -14.91 -17.97
N PRO A 161 -3.12 -15.61 -16.85
CA PRO A 161 -2.03 -16.09 -16.02
C PRO A 161 -1.14 -17.07 -16.80
N PRO A 162 0.19 -17.06 -16.63
CA PRO A 162 1.11 -17.93 -17.34
C PRO A 162 0.86 -19.40 -16.98
N ALA A 163 0.82 -20.26 -17.99
CA ALA A 163 0.69 -21.71 -17.80
C ALA A 163 1.96 -22.36 -17.25
N HIS A 164 3.10 -21.66 -17.30
CA HIS A 164 4.40 -22.13 -16.85
C HIS A 164 5.08 -21.12 -15.95
N CYS A 165 5.79 -21.62 -14.95
CA CYS A 165 6.56 -20.80 -14.02
C CYS A 165 7.66 -20.03 -14.77
N PRO A 166 7.76 -18.70 -14.60
CA PRO A 166 8.74 -17.88 -15.32
C PRO A 166 10.19 -18.19 -14.92
N VAL A 167 10.42 -18.89 -13.81
CA VAL A 167 11.76 -19.22 -13.32
C VAL A 167 12.20 -20.64 -13.69
N CYS A 168 11.36 -21.65 -13.44
CA CYS A 168 11.77 -23.05 -13.63
C CYS A 168 11.06 -23.76 -14.79
N GLY A 169 10.14 -23.11 -15.50
CA GLY A 169 9.38 -23.68 -16.62
C GLY A 169 8.34 -24.75 -16.25
N ALA A 170 8.25 -25.16 -15.00
CA ALA A 170 7.24 -26.11 -14.56
C ALA A 170 5.83 -25.55 -14.69
N ARG A 171 4.82 -26.40 -14.75
CA ARG A 171 3.42 -25.97 -14.81
C ARG A 171 3.06 -25.11 -13.61
N THR A 172 2.18 -24.16 -13.83
CA THR A 172 1.52 -23.39 -12.79
C THR A 172 0.14 -23.94 -12.48
N ALA A 173 -0.37 -23.66 -11.31
CA ALA A 173 -1.73 -23.97 -10.90
C ALA A 173 -2.33 -22.79 -10.13
N ILE A 174 -3.64 -22.66 -10.14
CA ILE A 174 -4.34 -21.72 -9.27
C ILE A 174 -4.67 -22.47 -7.97
N ALA A 175 -4.14 -21.96 -6.86
CA ALA A 175 -4.47 -22.44 -5.52
C ALA A 175 -5.43 -21.46 -4.86
N GLU A 176 -6.42 -21.98 -4.16
CA GLU A 176 -7.40 -21.20 -3.39
C GLU A 176 -7.15 -21.40 -1.90
N SER A 177 -7.15 -20.31 -1.13
CA SER A 177 -7.05 -20.36 0.33
C SER A 177 -8.42 -20.62 0.96
N GLU A 178 -8.45 -20.95 2.25
CA GLU A 178 -9.67 -21.10 3.02
C GLU A 178 -10.58 -19.85 2.98
N SER A 179 -9.99 -18.68 2.80
CA SER A 179 -10.71 -17.41 2.64
C SER A 179 -11.20 -17.14 1.22
N GLY A 180 -11.04 -18.08 0.27
CA GLY A 180 -11.44 -17.93 -1.13
C GLY A 180 -10.45 -17.11 -1.99
N THR A 181 -9.28 -16.72 -1.45
CA THR A 181 -8.28 -15.97 -2.22
C THR A 181 -7.54 -16.89 -3.17
N ARG A 182 -7.59 -16.59 -4.46
CA ARG A 182 -6.96 -17.33 -5.55
C ARG A 182 -5.57 -16.78 -5.86
N LYS A 183 -4.56 -17.66 -5.90
CA LYS A 183 -3.16 -17.31 -6.16
C LYS A 183 -2.59 -18.23 -7.24
N LEU A 184 -1.69 -17.70 -8.05
CA LEU A 184 -0.92 -18.54 -8.97
C LEU A 184 0.26 -19.17 -8.21
N VAL A 185 0.48 -20.45 -8.37
CA VAL A 185 1.57 -21.19 -7.72
C VAL A 185 2.34 -22.02 -8.74
N CYS A 186 3.65 -22.18 -8.50
CA CYS A 186 4.48 -23.14 -9.23
C CYS A 186 4.25 -24.55 -8.64
N THR A 187 4.00 -25.55 -9.50
CA THR A 187 3.80 -26.93 -9.06
C THR A 187 5.10 -27.66 -8.72
N ASN A 188 6.26 -27.13 -9.11
CA ASN A 188 7.56 -27.69 -8.77
C ASN A 188 7.95 -27.35 -7.31
N PRO A 189 8.03 -28.32 -6.38
CA PRO A 189 8.43 -28.08 -4.98
C PRO A 189 9.89 -27.60 -4.85
N GLU A 190 10.75 -27.94 -5.81
CA GLU A 190 12.17 -27.59 -5.86
C GLU A 190 12.44 -26.39 -6.80
N CYS A 191 11.44 -25.56 -7.05
CA CYS A 191 11.63 -24.36 -7.85
C CYS A 191 12.71 -23.45 -7.23
N PRO A 192 13.77 -23.07 -7.99
CA PRO A 192 14.87 -22.25 -7.46
C PRO A 192 14.40 -20.94 -6.81
N ALA A 193 13.39 -20.29 -7.41
CA ALA A 193 12.81 -19.08 -6.83
C ALA A 193 12.18 -19.30 -5.44
N ARG A 194 11.50 -20.46 -5.25
CA ARG A 194 10.90 -20.81 -3.94
C ARG A 194 11.97 -21.12 -2.91
N THR A 195 13.03 -21.81 -3.32
CA THR A 195 14.16 -22.15 -2.44
C THR A 195 14.87 -20.86 -2.00
N LEU A 196 15.20 -19.98 -2.95
CA LEU A 196 15.80 -18.68 -2.63
C LEU A 196 14.91 -17.86 -1.69
N ALA A 197 13.62 -17.73 -2.02
CA ALA A 197 12.69 -16.94 -1.22
C ALA A 197 12.51 -17.50 0.21
N ARG A 198 12.55 -18.84 0.40
CA ARG A 198 12.56 -19.48 1.74
C ARG A 198 13.82 -19.11 2.50
N PHE A 199 14.97 -19.16 1.85
CA PHE A 199 16.24 -18.79 2.48
C PHE A 199 16.26 -17.31 2.88
N VAL A 200 15.84 -16.40 1.97
CA VAL A 200 15.74 -14.97 2.26
C VAL A 200 14.83 -14.72 3.47
N ARG A 201 13.66 -15.38 3.53
CA ARG A 201 12.77 -15.25 4.68
C ARG A 201 13.38 -15.80 5.96
N PHE A 202 14.12 -16.91 5.87
CA PHE A 202 14.79 -17.51 7.03
C PHE A 202 15.83 -16.57 7.64
N VAL A 203 16.58 -15.84 6.82
CA VAL A 203 17.61 -14.90 7.28
C VAL A 203 17.07 -13.49 7.58
N SER A 204 15.86 -13.16 7.15
CA SER A 204 15.24 -11.86 7.36
C SER A 204 14.82 -11.61 8.80
N LYS A 205 14.35 -10.39 9.08
CA LYS A 205 13.81 -9.96 10.39
C LYS A 205 12.71 -10.88 10.93
N GLU A 206 11.95 -11.53 10.04
CA GLU A 206 10.91 -12.49 10.41
C GLU A 206 11.44 -13.88 10.79
N GLY A 207 12.74 -14.12 10.58
CA GLY A 207 13.44 -15.37 10.89
C GLY A 207 14.58 -15.15 11.88
N LEU A 208 15.83 -15.28 11.41
CA LEU A 208 17.02 -15.15 12.23
C LEU A 208 17.56 -13.72 12.38
N ASP A 209 16.98 -12.74 11.67
CA ASP A 209 17.40 -11.34 11.66
C ASP A 209 18.92 -11.15 11.42
N ILE A 210 19.44 -11.83 10.39
CA ILE A 210 20.85 -11.77 10.06
C ILE A 210 21.10 -10.51 9.20
N ASP A 211 21.77 -9.54 9.81
CA ASP A 211 22.12 -8.30 9.12
C ASP A 211 23.03 -8.54 7.92
N GLY A 212 22.78 -7.85 6.81
CA GLY A 212 23.55 -7.96 5.57
C GLY A 212 23.24 -9.18 4.69
N LEU A 213 22.37 -10.09 5.11
CA LEU A 213 21.87 -11.18 4.26
C LEU A 213 20.45 -10.91 3.76
N GLY A 214 20.28 -10.92 2.44
CA GLY A 214 18.99 -10.65 1.78
C GLY A 214 18.93 -11.18 0.34
N GLY A 215 17.92 -10.74 -0.41
CA GLY A 215 17.71 -11.18 -1.80
C GLY A 215 18.76 -10.70 -2.80
N GLU A 216 19.54 -9.69 -2.43
CA GLU A 216 20.59 -9.09 -3.27
C GLU A 216 22.00 -9.66 -2.96
N THR A 217 22.13 -10.49 -1.94
CA THR A 217 23.37 -11.15 -1.52
C THR A 217 23.39 -12.57 -2.03
#